data_eb2ca50807d66bdcf890d04844d5c7f5
#
_entry.id   eb2ca50807d66bdcf890d04844d5c7f5
#
_cell.length_a   1.000
_cell.length_b   1.000
_cell.length_c   1.000
_cell.angle_alpha   90.00
_cell.angle_beta   90.00
_cell.angle_gamma   90.00
#
_symmetry.space_group_name_H-M   'P 1'
#
loop_
_entity.id
_entity.type
_entity.pdbx_description
1 polymer ?
#
loop_
_entity_poly.entity_id
_entity_poly.type
_entity_poly.pdbx_seq_one_letter_code
_entity_poly.pdbx_strand_id
1 'polypeptide(L)'
;MKRWVKTILITTFAFFCASGAFAKSLSIQIIQNNPGQDKIWATSYLFEQNITDYFFDAGDIVSSSPIWISDTDEKNRGALKASLKENLEGGMEVLVRVELLYNTSDSSNPEAFLLENIKKVQWKAYSVSTGKQLFEGSAAPEKTNEKNNNEMGLSQFAGLVAYQINTQMKYR
;
A
#
# COMPACT_ATOMS: atom_id res chain seq x y z
N MET A 1 15.69 -52.87 -4.38
CA MET A 1 14.69 -52.01 -3.69
C MET A 1 15.26 -50.82 -2.95
N LYS A 2 16.36 -50.92 -2.17
CA LYS A 2 16.90 -49.77 -1.38
C LYS A 2 17.43 -48.58 -2.17
N ARG A 3 17.89 -48.73 -3.40
CA ARG A 3 18.41 -47.62 -4.24
C ARG A 3 17.31 -46.75 -4.82
N TRP A 4 16.19 -47.31 -5.22
CA TRP A 4 15.06 -46.57 -5.81
C TRP A 4 14.34 -45.68 -4.81
N VAL A 5 14.22 -46.11 -3.56
CA VAL A 5 13.58 -45.35 -2.48
C VAL A 5 14.38 -44.08 -2.16
N LYS A 6 15.73 -44.12 -2.20
CA LYS A 6 16.56 -42.94 -1.99
C LYS A 6 16.43 -41.88 -3.10
N THR A 7 16.31 -42.34 -4.36
CA THR A 7 16.17 -41.45 -5.51
C THR A 7 14.80 -40.76 -5.47
N ILE A 8 13.71 -41.44 -5.15
CA ILE A 8 12.37 -40.88 -5.02
C ILE A 8 12.32 -39.84 -3.89
N LEU A 9 12.96 -40.11 -2.74
CA LEU A 9 12.97 -39.18 -1.60
C LEU A 9 13.71 -37.89 -1.91
N ILE A 10 14.82 -37.94 -2.66
CA ILE A 10 15.59 -36.74 -3.06
C ILE A 10 14.82 -35.93 -4.09
N THR A 11 14.12 -36.59 -5.04
CA THR A 11 13.33 -35.86 -6.06
C THR A 11 12.10 -35.18 -5.44
N THR A 12 11.45 -35.81 -4.46
CA THR A 12 10.31 -35.23 -3.76
C THR A 12 10.73 -34.01 -2.90
N PHE A 13 11.91 -34.07 -2.28
CA PHE A 13 12.43 -32.95 -1.48
C PHE A 13 12.85 -31.75 -2.37
N ALA A 14 13.41 -32.01 -3.56
CA ALA A 14 13.77 -30.95 -4.51
C ALA A 14 12.52 -30.24 -5.09
N PHE A 15 11.39 -30.93 -5.24
CA PHE A 15 10.14 -30.34 -5.72
C PHE A 15 9.46 -29.45 -4.67
N PHE A 16 9.62 -29.77 -3.37
CA PHE A 16 9.08 -28.93 -2.29
C PHE A 16 9.84 -27.61 -2.10
N CYS A 17 11.11 -27.53 -2.52
CA CYS A 17 11.89 -26.28 -2.45
C CYS A 17 11.63 -25.33 -3.62
N ALA A 18 10.91 -25.75 -4.67
CA ALA A 18 10.66 -24.95 -5.86
C ALA A 18 9.38 -24.11 -5.82
N SER A 19 8.54 -24.27 -4.78
CA SER A 19 7.40 -23.38 -4.53
C SER A 19 7.78 -22.22 -3.60
N GLY A 20 8.95 -21.61 -3.80
CA GLY A 20 9.32 -20.38 -3.14
C GLY A 20 8.36 -19.29 -3.59
N ALA A 21 7.44 -18.90 -2.72
CA ALA A 21 6.78 -17.61 -2.87
C ALA A 21 7.90 -16.56 -2.86
N PHE A 22 8.25 -16.03 -4.04
CA PHE A 22 9.19 -14.93 -4.12
C PHE A 22 8.55 -13.75 -3.40
N ALA A 23 9.15 -13.34 -2.28
CA ALA A 23 8.78 -12.10 -1.62
C ALA A 23 8.91 -10.97 -2.63
N LYS A 24 7.85 -10.18 -2.79
CA LYS A 24 7.90 -8.99 -3.64
C LYS A 24 8.57 -7.87 -2.87
N SER A 25 9.37 -7.06 -3.55
CA SER A 25 9.90 -5.84 -2.97
C SER A 25 9.04 -4.66 -3.41
N LEU A 26 8.38 -4.01 -2.46
CA LEU A 26 7.48 -2.90 -2.74
C LEU A 26 7.70 -1.74 -1.79
N SER A 27 7.46 -0.54 -2.30
CA SER A 27 7.45 0.68 -1.51
C SER A 27 6.03 1.26 -1.47
N ILE A 28 5.61 1.68 -0.29
CA ILE A 28 4.34 2.36 -0.08
C ILE A 28 4.60 3.86 0.04
N GLN A 29 3.86 4.67 -0.72
CA GLN A 29 3.84 6.12 -0.57
C GLN A 29 2.41 6.59 -0.35
N ILE A 30 2.17 7.21 0.79
CA ILE A 30 0.89 7.89 1.05
C ILE A 30 0.90 9.28 0.42
N ILE A 31 -0.20 9.61 -0.24
CA ILE A 31 -0.50 10.93 -0.76
C ILE A 31 -1.66 11.51 0.03
N GLN A 32 -1.40 12.52 0.83
CA GLN A 32 -2.44 13.24 1.54
C GLN A 32 -3.08 14.26 0.58
N ASN A 33 -4.33 14.04 0.20
CA ASN A 33 -5.09 14.97 -0.61
C ASN A 33 -6.08 15.74 0.27
N ASN A 34 -5.61 16.86 0.76
CA ASN A 34 -6.30 17.73 1.69
C ASN A 34 -5.97 19.19 1.33
N PRO A 35 -6.72 19.79 0.42
CA PRO A 35 -6.44 21.13 -0.08
C PRO A 35 -6.36 22.17 1.05
N GLY A 36 -5.33 23.01 1.01
CA GLY A 36 -5.13 24.10 1.96
C GLY A 36 -4.42 23.70 3.25
N GLN A 37 -3.88 22.47 3.35
CA GLN A 37 -3.04 22.05 4.47
C GLN A 37 -1.58 21.98 4.07
N ASP A 38 -0.72 22.33 5.01
CA ASP A 38 0.74 22.33 4.87
C ASP A 38 1.44 21.29 5.74
N LYS A 39 0.69 20.61 6.61
CA LYS A 39 1.22 19.56 7.49
C LYS A 39 0.59 18.21 7.20
N ILE A 40 1.38 17.15 7.41
CA ILE A 40 0.91 15.77 7.33
C ILE A 40 0.08 15.45 8.57
N TRP A 41 -1.10 14.89 8.37
CA TRP A 41 -1.99 14.48 9.46
C TRP A 41 -1.65 13.09 10.00
N ALA A 42 -1.94 12.88 11.28
CA ALA A 42 -1.70 11.61 11.95
C ALA A 42 -2.42 10.43 11.27
N THR A 43 -3.60 10.66 10.70
CA THR A 43 -4.35 9.66 9.93
C THR A 43 -3.56 9.15 8.71
N SER A 44 -2.76 10.01 8.04
CA SER A 44 -1.91 9.57 6.92
C SER A 44 -0.82 8.61 7.37
N TYR A 45 -0.21 8.85 8.54
CA TYR A 45 0.76 7.92 9.15
C TYR A 45 0.10 6.62 9.58
N LEU A 46 -1.12 6.68 10.13
CA LEU A 46 -1.87 5.48 10.51
C LEU A 46 -2.14 4.58 9.29
N PHE A 47 -2.53 5.18 8.16
CA PHE A 47 -2.71 4.43 6.90
C PHE A 47 -1.41 3.84 6.39
N GLU A 48 -0.32 4.61 6.39
CA GLU A 48 1.00 4.12 6.00
C GLU A 48 1.38 2.88 6.82
N GLN A 49 1.31 2.99 8.14
CA GLN A 49 1.65 1.91 9.06
C GLN A 49 0.81 0.66 8.79
N ASN A 50 -0.52 0.78 8.80
CA ASN A 50 -1.40 -0.39 8.63
C ASN A 50 -1.21 -1.08 7.26
N ILE A 51 -0.96 -0.32 6.19
CA ILE A 51 -0.71 -0.89 4.86
C ILE A 51 0.66 -1.57 4.83
N THR A 52 1.69 -0.94 5.40
CA THR A 52 3.05 -1.51 5.47
C THR A 52 3.06 -2.79 6.29
N ASP A 53 2.43 -2.79 7.47
CA ASP A 53 2.32 -3.95 8.35
C ASP A 53 1.60 -5.11 7.64
N TYR A 54 0.52 -4.83 6.91
CA TYR A 54 -0.18 -5.85 6.14
C TYR A 54 0.73 -6.58 5.13
N PHE A 55 1.53 -5.85 4.37
CA PHE A 55 2.43 -6.46 3.39
C PHE A 55 3.61 -7.16 4.05
N PHE A 56 4.14 -6.59 5.13
CA PHE A 56 5.18 -7.24 5.92
C PHE A 56 4.71 -8.59 6.49
N ASP A 57 3.49 -8.62 7.06
CA ASP A 57 2.88 -9.85 7.59
C ASP A 57 2.56 -10.87 6.46
N ALA A 58 2.34 -10.39 5.24
CA ALA A 58 2.19 -11.25 4.07
C ALA A 58 3.52 -11.84 3.55
N GLY A 59 4.66 -11.45 4.15
CA GLY A 59 5.99 -11.95 3.81
C GLY A 59 6.69 -11.17 2.68
N ASP A 60 6.20 -9.99 2.34
CA ASP A 60 6.82 -9.12 1.35
C ASP A 60 7.96 -8.27 1.95
N ILE A 61 8.89 -7.82 1.11
CA ILE A 61 9.92 -6.83 1.48
C ILE A 61 9.30 -5.46 1.27
N VAL A 62 9.07 -4.73 2.35
CA VAL A 62 8.34 -3.46 2.31
C VAL A 62 9.21 -2.29 2.77
N SER A 63 9.11 -1.18 2.07
CA SER A 63 9.64 0.12 2.49
C SER A 63 8.56 1.19 2.39
N SER A 64 8.78 2.32 3.05
CA SER A 64 7.95 3.52 2.90
C SER A 64 8.72 4.61 2.18
N SER A 65 8.09 5.28 1.24
CA SER A 65 8.54 6.57 0.71
C SER A 65 7.90 7.71 1.51
N PRO A 66 8.54 8.88 1.62
CA PRO A 66 7.99 10.00 2.37
C PRO A 66 6.56 10.35 1.94
N ILE A 67 5.70 10.61 2.92
CA ILE A 67 4.32 11.04 2.68
C ILE A 67 4.35 12.36 1.90
N TRP A 68 3.55 12.44 0.85
CA TRP A 68 3.43 13.62 0.01
C TRP A 68 2.10 14.32 0.22
N ILE A 69 2.11 15.64 0.43
CA ILE A 69 0.89 16.44 0.41
C ILE A 69 0.58 16.79 -1.04
N SER A 70 -0.60 16.41 -1.52
CA SER A 70 -1.03 16.68 -2.90
C SER A 70 -1.07 18.17 -3.19
N ASP A 71 -0.55 18.54 -4.35
CA ASP A 71 -0.45 19.93 -4.83
C ASP A 71 -0.89 19.97 -6.31
N THR A 72 -0.35 20.89 -7.08
CA THR A 72 -0.61 20.97 -8.52
C THR A 72 -0.17 19.70 -9.25
N ASP A 73 -0.79 19.42 -10.39
CA ASP A 73 -0.47 18.26 -11.23
C ASP A 73 1.01 18.20 -11.61
N GLU A 74 1.65 19.35 -11.82
CA GLU A 74 3.08 19.42 -12.15
C GLU A 74 3.93 18.96 -10.97
N LYS A 75 3.69 19.46 -9.77
CA LYS A 75 4.40 19.04 -8.56
C LYS A 75 4.14 17.59 -8.23
N ASN A 76 2.91 17.11 -8.38
CA ASN A 76 2.54 15.72 -8.14
C ASN A 76 3.23 14.75 -9.13
N ARG A 77 3.39 15.16 -10.40
CA ARG A 77 4.19 14.40 -11.39
C ARG A 77 5.68 14.44 -11.06
N GLY A 78 6.20 15.58 -10.62
CA GLY A 78 7.58 15.71 -10.15
C GLY A 78 7.87 14.78 -8.96
N ALA A 79 6.97 14.76 -7.96
CA ALA A 79 7.05 13.88 -6.80
C ALA A 79 7.03 12.40 -7.20
N LEU A 80 6.16 11.99 -8.12
CA LEU A 80 6.15 10.62 -8.63
C LEU A 80 7.49 10.25 -9.26
N LYS A 81 8.04 11.11 -10.10
CA LYS A 81 9.35 10.86 -10.75
C LYS A 81 10.48 10.73 -9.74
N ALA A 82 10.49 11.58 -8.71
CA ALA A 82 11.47 11.52 -7.63
C ALA A 82 11.36 10.21 -6.83
N SER A 83 10.14 9.83 -6.46
CA SER A 83 9.89 8.58 -5.73
C SER A 83 10.27 7.34 -6.54
N LEU A 84 9.99 7.31 -7.85
CA LEU A 84 10.41 6.20 -8.71
C LEU A 84 11.94 6.08 -8.78
N LYS A 85 12.66 7.21 -8.86
CA LYS A 85 14.12 7.22 -8.86
C LYS A 85 14.69 6.70 -7.55
N GLU A 86 14.20 7.21 -6.41
CA GLU A 86 14.63 6.79 -5.08
C GLU A 86 14.40 5.27 -4.86
N ASN A 87 13.23 4.78 -5.25
CA ASN A 87 12.89 3.36 -5.13
C ASN A 87 13.72 2.48 -6.07
N LEU A 88 14.10 2.97 -7.24
CA LEU A 88 15.02 2.27 -8.14
C LEU A 88 16.41 2.13 -7.49
N GLU A 89 16.91 3.20 -6.88
CA GLU A 89 18.19 3.20 -6.17
C GLU A 89 18.14 2.28 -4.92
N GLY A 90 16.95 2.21 -4.26
CA GLY A 90 16.67 1.32 -3.14
C GLY A 90 16.41 -0.15 -3.51
N GLY A 91 16.39 -0.49 -4.81
CA GLY A 91 16.18 -1.88 -5.27
C GLY A 91 14.75 -2.37 -5.14
N MET A 92 13.76 -1.47 -5.04
CA MET A 92 12.34 -1.82 -5.01
C MET A 92 11.84 -2.15 -6.43
N GLU A 93 10.93 -3.11 -6.53
CA GLU A 93 10.33 -3.53 -7.81
C GLU A 93 9.05 -2.76 -8.12
N VAL A 94 8.25 -2.49 -7.09
CA VAL A 94 6.93 -1.86 -7.22
C VAL A 94 6.84 -0.66 -6.29
N LEU A 95 6.35 0.47 -6.81
CA LEU A 95 5.92 1.62 -6.02
C LEU A 95 4.39 1.66 -6.02
N VAL A 96 3.79 1.56 -4.84
CA VAL A 96 2.35 1.71 -4.63
C VAL A 96 2.08 3.08 -4.01
N ARG A 97 1.43 3.97 -4.75
CA ARG A 97 0.98 5.27 -4.25
C ARG A 97 -0.47 5.17 -3.83
N VAL A 98 -0.74 5.50 -2.58
CA VAL A 98 -2.08 5.46 -1.98
C VAL A 98 -2.50 6.88 -1.63
N GLU A 99 -3.48 7.39 -2.34
CA GLU A 99 -4.01 8.74 -2.16
C GLU A 99 -5.22 8.73 -1.25
N LEU A 100 -5.11 9.43 -0.13
CA LEU A 100 -6.18 9.65 0.83
C LEU A 100 -6.89 10.96 0.51
N LEU A 101 -8.12 10.89 0.00
CA LEU A 101 -8.98 12.04 -0.20
C LEU A 101 -9.75 12.33 1.08
N TYR A 102 -9.39 13.41 1.74
CA TYR A 102 -10.01 13.83 3.00
C TYR A 102 -11.34 14.57 2.77
N ASN A 103 -12.28 14.35 3.69
CA ASN A 103 -13.51 15.09 3.77
C ASN A 103 -13.34 16.26 4.77
N THR A 104 -12.91 17.41 4.28
CA THR A 104 -12.61 18.58 5.12
C THR A 104 -13.78 19.54 5.29
N SER A 105 -14.79 19.45 4.43
CA SER A 105 -15.92 20.38 4.41
C SER A 105 -16.96 20.03 5.47
N ASP A 106 -17.13 18.76 5.81
CA ASP A 106 -18.26 18.28 6.60
C ASP A 106 -17.83 17.79 8.01
N SER A 107 -16.52 17.75 8.28
CA SER A 107 -15.99 17.33 9.57
C SER A 107 -15.74 18.50 10.50
N SER A 108 -16.24 18.39 11.73
CA SER A 108 -15.95 19.35 12.82
C SER A 108 -14.52 19.19 13.37
N ASN A 109 -13.88 18.04 13.17
CA ASN A 109 -12.51 17.75 13.58
C ASN A 109 -11.81 16.89 12.54
N PRO A 110 -11.35 17.48 11.41
CA PRO A 110 -10.79 16.73 10.29
C PRO A 110 -9.43 16.05 10.60
N GLU A 111 -8.75 16.47 11.65
CA GLU A 111 -7.47 15.86 12.08
C GLU A 111 -7.67 14.65 13.03
N ALA A 112 -8.87 14.43 13.54
CA ALA A 112 -9.15 13.31 14.42
C ALA A 112 -9.15 11.97 13.68
N PHE A 113 -8.86 10.91 14.41
CA PHE A 113 -8.96 9.53 13.90
C PHE A 113 -10.42 9.09 13.74
N LEU A 114 -11.10 9.66 12.75
CA LEU A 114 -12.48 9.36 12.42
C LEU A 114 -12.59 8.86 10.97
N LEU A 115 -13.28 7.74 10.79
CA LEU A 115 -13.46 7.14 9.47
C LEU A 115 -14.20 8.07 8.50
N GLU A 116 -15.14 8.89 9.00
CA GLU A 116 -15.87 9.90 8.20
C GLU A 116 -14.97 11.00 7.63
N ASN A 117 -13.77 11.19 8.19
CA ASN A 117 -12.80 12.15 7.67
C ASN A 117 -12.16 11.68 6.35
N ILE A 118 -12.32 10.42 5.97
CA ILE A 118 -11.86 9.88 4.69
C ILE A 118 -13.03 9.78 3.72
N LYS A 119 -13.01 10.55 2.67
CA LYS A 119 -14.00 10.49 1.60
C LYS A 119 -13.80 9.27 0.70
N LYS A 120 -12.54 9.00 0.35
CA LYS A 120 -12.16 7.96 -0.60
C LYS A 120 -10.65 7.70 -0.51
N VAL A 121 -10.26 6.47 -0.75
CA VAL A 121 -8.86 6.10 -0.98
C VAL A 121 -8.71 5.63 -2.41
N GLN A 122 -7.68 6.11 -3.11
CA GLN A 122 -7.31 5.68 -4.45
C GLN A 122 -5.89 5.16 -4.44
N TRP A 123 -5.57 4.18 -5.27
CA TRP A 123 -4.19 3.72 -5.39
C TRP A 123 -3.80 3.48 -6.82
N LYS A 124 -2.50 3.66 -7.08
CA LYS A 124 -1.83 3.34 -8.34
C LYS A 124 -0.52 2.65 -8.03
N ALA A 125 -0.29 1.52 -8.69
CA ALA A 125 0.98 0.82 -8.61
C ALA A 125 1.79 1.03 -9.88
N TYR A 126 3.09 1.17 -9.72
CA TYR A 126 4.04 1.42 -10.81
C TYR A 126 5.19 0.41 -10.75
N SER A 127 5.61 -0.08 -11.90
CA SER A 127 6.91 -0.75 -12.04
C SER A 127 8.00 0.28 -11.84
N VAL A 128 8.86 0.09 -10.84
CA VAL A 128 9.94 1.03 -10.52
C VAL A 128 10.94 1.11 -11.67
N SER A 129 11.30 -0.02 -12.29
CA SER A 129 12.29 -0.09 -13.36
C SER A 129 11.86 0.59 -14.67
N THR A 130 10.55 0.62 -14.96
CA THR A 130 10.02 1.17 -16.22
C THR A 130 9.20 2.45 -16.04
N GLY A 131 8.78 2.77 -14.79
CA GLY A 131 7.84 3.85 -14.50
C GLY A 131 6.42 3.59 -15.03
N LYS A 132 6.15 2.41 -15.59
CA LYS A 132 4.84 2.06 -16.16
C LYS A 132 3.84 1.78 -15.04
N GLN A 133 2.64 2.35 -15.16
CA GLN A 133 1.53 1.98 -14.29
C GLN A 133 1.13 0.52 -14.51
N LEU A 134 1.06 -0.24 -13.44
CA LEU A 134 0.69 -1.66 -13.44
C LEU A 134 -0.82 -1.82 -13.26
N PHE A 135 -1.38 -1.21 -12.23
CA PHE A 135 -2.80 -1.25 -11.92
C PHE A 135 -3.21 -0.02 -11.11
N GLU A 136 -4.50 0.14 -10.97
CA GLU A 136 -5.10 1.17 -10.11
C GLU A 136 -6.39 0.65 -9.49
N GLY A 137 -6.84 1.30 -8.46
CA GLY A 137 -8.10 0.99 -7.81
C GLY A 137 -8.55 2.07 -6.85
N SER A 138 -9.68 1.85 -6.23
CA SER A 138 -10.19 2.75 -5.22
C SER A 138 -11.18 2.07 -4.30
N ALA A 139 -11.28 2.57 -3.06
CA ALA A 139 -12.27 2.18 -2.08
C ALA A 139 -12.83 3.42 -1.37
N ALA A 140 -14.07 3.35 -0.95
CA ALA A 140 -14.65 4.31 -0.03
C ALA A 140 -14.95 3.61 1.29
N PRO A 141 -14.86 4.32 2.42
CA PRO A 141 -15.24 3.75 3.71
C PRO A 141 -16.72 3.37 3.70
N GLU A 142 -17.06 2.40 4.52
CA GLU A 142 -18.46 2.05 4.78
C GLU A 142 -19.18 3.21 5.46
N LYS A 143 -20.51 3.15 5.48
CA LYS A 143 -21.30 4.13 6.22
C LYS A 143 -20.88 4.15 7.69
N THR A 144 -20.52 5.33 8.16
CA THR A 144 -20.04 5.53 9.52
C THR A 144 -21.16 5.44 10.55
N ASN A 145 -20.82 4.92 11.72
CA ASN A 145 -21.64 4.82 12.90
C ASN A 145 -20.76 4.89 14.16
N GLU A 146 -21.34 4.93 15.36
CA GLU A 146 -20.61 5.02 16.61
C GLU A 146 -19.56 3.92 16.84
N LYS A 147 -19.73 2.75 16.21
CA LYS A 147 -18.82 1.61 16.41
C LYS A 147 -17.59 1.65 15.49
N ASN A 148 -17.73 2.21 14.27
CA ASN A 148 -16.67 2.22 13.28
C ASN A 148 -16.05 3.61 13.02
N ASN A 149 -16.63 4.69 13.55
CA ASN A 149 -16.11 6.04 13.34
C ASN A 149 -15.03 6.39 14.38
N ASN A 150 -13.93 5.66 14.35
CA ASN A 150 -12.81 5.78 15.28
C ASN A 150 -11.52 5.22 14.65
N GLU A 151 -10.41 5.24 15.40
CA GLU A 151 -9.10 4.76 14.98
C GLU A 151 -9.13 3.29 14.52
N MET A 152 -9.87 2.43 15.24
CA MET A 152 -10.02 1.02 14.85
C MET A 152 -10.70 0.88 13.49
N GLY A 153 -11.76 1.63 13.24
CA GLY A 153 -12.44 1.64 11.93
C GLY A 153 -11.54 2.13 10.80
N LEU A 154 -10.70 3.14 11.06
CA LEU A 154 -9.67 3.59 10.12
C LEU A 154 -8.64 2.49 9.84
N SER A 155 -8.14 1.81 10.86
CA SER A 155 -7.17 0.72 10.72
C SER A 155 -7.76 -0.45 9.95
N GLN A 156 -9.00 -0.84 10.21
CA GLN A 156 -9.71 -1.87 9.47
C GLN A 156 -9.90 -1.49 8.00
N PHE A 157 -10.23 -0.23 7.73
CA PHE A 157 -10.36 0.26 6.36
C PHE A 157 -9.02 0.30 5.62
N ALA A 158 -7.93 0.73 6.29
CA ALA A 158 -6.59 0.67 5.72
C ALA A 158 -6.16 -0.77 5.39
N GLY A 159 -6.46 -1.73 6.27
CA GLY A 159 -6.23 -3.16 6.03
C GLY A 159 -7.03 -3.70 4.85
N LEU A 160 -8.29 -3.28 4.66
CA LEU A 160 -9.10 -3.62 3.48
C LEU A 160 -8.47 -3.08 2.20
N VAL A 161 -7.98 -1.84 2.22
CA VAL A 161 -7.27 -1.24 1.07
C VAL A 161 -6.02 -2.05 0.73
N ALA A 162 -5.20 -2.39 1.74
CA ALA A 162 -4.01 -3.22 1.56
C ALA A 162 -4.35 -4.61 0.97
N TYR A 163 -5.39 -5.25 1.46
CA TYR A 163 -5.89 -6.52 0.92
C TYR A 163 -6.28 -6.40 -0.56
N GLN A 164 -6.99 -5.35 -0.95
CA GLN A 164 -7.38 -5.12 -2.35
C GLN A 164 -6.18 -4.87 -3.26
N ILE A 165 -5.19 -4.09 -2.80
CA ILE A 165 -3.93 -3.87 -3.52
C ILE A 165 -3.19 -5.20 -3.70
N ASN A 166 -3.03 -5.99 -2.64
CA ASN A 166 -2.35 -7.29 -2.69
C ASN A 166 -3.06 -8.26 -3.64
N THR A 167 -4.39 -8.28 -3.62
CA THR A 167 -5.18 -9.10 -4.55
C THR A 167 -4.87 -8.73 -6.01
N GLN A 168 -4.85 -7.44 -6.35
CA GLN A 168 -4.51 -6.99 -7.71
C GLN A 168 -3.07 -7.32 -8.11
N MET A 169 -2.13 -7.34 -7.16
CA MET A 169 -0.73 -7.76 -7.41
C MET A 169 -0.58 -9.25 -7.69
N LYS A 170 -1.44 -10.11 -7.12
CA LYS A 170 -1.35 -11.57 -7.30
C LYS A 170 -1.84 -12.04 -8.65
N TYR A 171 -2.73 -11.30 -9.28
CA TYR A 171 -3.30 -11.66 -10.58
C TYR A 171 -2.54 -11.10 -11.77
N ARG A 172 -1.33 -10.63 -11.57
CA ARG A 172 -0.44 -10.12 -12.63
C ARG A 172 0.94 -10.77 -12.55
#